data_306f52681829cf341b9378c511f01de9
#
_entry.id   306f52681829cf341b9378c511f01de9
#
_cell.length_a   1.000
_cell.length_b   1.000
_cell.length_c   1.000
_cell.angle_alpha   90.00
_cell.angle_beta   90.00
_cell.angle_gamma   90.00
#
_symmetry.space_group_name_H-M   'P 1'
#
loop_
_entity.id
_entity.type
_entity.pdbx_description
1 polymer ?
#
loop_
_entity_poly.entity_id
_entity_poly.type
_entity_poly.pdbx_seq_one_letter_code
_entity_poly.pdbx_strand_id
1 'polypeptide(L)'
;MLKGLEIVEKKLSYAQNNKDYRLDSGFYTSEIKQNENLTYRKIGDCLKKSQYGISINMNNEGQGYPIYRMNEIHNMFCDFEVDKFANISRLEAEIFKLNDGDVLFNRTNSYEWVGRTGIFRKTKKQDFVFASYLVRFIPDEKIILPEYLVTYLNSKYGIKDIRRRARQSINQTNVNPEEVKEMFIPLLSEGLQNIIKKSFDEAFDKNVSSQNLYIKAEDLLLEELGLRDFQPSEQGINIKSLKDSFLSTGRLDAEYYQPKYDDYLELIQNYSQGSKPLKKVCNLRDENFEPLSDEVYNYIELSNIGKSGDITGATE
;
A
#
# COMPACT_ATOMS: atom_id res chain seq x y z
N MET A 1 -17.38 -21.09 -32.60
CA MET A 1 -17.78 -19.79 -33.09
C MET A 1 -18.00 -18.73 -31.99
N LEU A 2 -18.02 -18.96 -30.76
CA LEU A 2 -18.09 -17.97 -29.67
C LEU A 2 -17.23 -18.42 -28.47
N LYS A 3 -16.03 -18.98 -28.75
CA LYS A 3 -15.05 -19.29 -27.70
C LYS A 3 -14.63 -17.98 -27.02
N GLY A 4 -14.93 -17.84 -25.74
CA GLY A 4 -14.58 -16.66 -24.94
C GLY A 4 -15.72 -15.66 -24.68
N LEU A 5 -16.92 -15.86 -25.24
CA LEU A 5 -18.10 -15.07 -24.89
C LEU A 5 -18.84 -15.71 -23.72
N GLU A 6 -18.85 -15.03 -22.60
CA GLU A 6 -19.71 -15.37 -21.47
C GLU A 6 -21.06 -14.69 -21.64
N ILE A 7 -22.13 -15.46 -21.58
CA ILE A 7 -23.51 -14.98 -21.68
C ILE A 7 -24.23 -15.33 -20.38
N VAL A 8 -24.90 -14.36 -19.80
CA VAL A 8 -25.78 -14.56 -18.65
C VAL A 8 -27.12 -13.88 -18.88
N GLU A 9 -28.19 -14.58 -18.59
CA GLU A 9 -29.54 -14.05 -18.60
C GLU A 9 -29.94 -13.65 -17.17
N LYS A 10 -30.41 -12.42 -16.99
CA LYS A 10 -30.89 -11.89 -15.71
C LYS A 10 -32.23 -11.21 -15.90
N LYS A 11 -33.15 -11.36 -14.96
CA LYS A 11 -34.43 -10.65 -14.96
C LYS A 11 -34.18 -9.15 -14.77
N LEU A 12 -34.96 -8.31 -15.45
CA LEU A 12 -34.87 -6.84 -15.29
C LEU A 12 -35.04 -6.40 -13.82
N SER A 13 -35.89 -7.09 -13.07
CA SER A 13 -36.05 -6.86 -11.63
C SER A 13 -34.77 -7.00 -10.82
N TYR A 14 -33.84 -7.88 -11.26
CA TYR A 14 -32.54 -8.02 -10.61
C TYR A 14 -31.64 -6.76 -10.81
N ALA A 15 -31.68 -6.20 -12.00
CA ALA A 15 -30.98 -4.94 -12.29
C ALA A 15 -31.64 -3.75 -11.55
N GLN A 16 -32.95 -3.70 -11.46
CA GLN A 16 -33.70 -2.67 -10.73
C GLN A 16 -33.46 -2.73 -9.21
N ASN A 17 -33.20 -3.91 -8.66
CA ASN A 17 -32.90 -4.10 -7.24
C ASN A 17 -31.42 -3.79 -6.89
N ASN A 18 -30.57 -3.59 -7.90
CA ASN A 18 -29.21 -3.14 -7.68
C ASN A 18 -29.21 -1.64 -7.36
N LYS A 19 -28.57 -1.23 -6.26
CA LYS A 19 -28.54 0.17 -5.81
C LYS A 19 -28.03 1.15 -6.86
N ASP A 20 -27.15 0.70 -7.75
CA ASP A 20 -26.53 1.50 -8.78
C ASP A 20 -27.12 1.26 -10.19
N TYR A 21 -28.21 0.48 -10.30
CA TYR A 21 -28.90 0.15 -11.55
C TYR A 21 -27.95 -0.32 -12.66
N ARG A 22 -26.99 -1.18 -12.31
CA ARG A 22 -25.95 -1.62 -13.26
C ARG A 22 -26.55 -2.48 -14.38
N LEU A 23 -26.07 -2.20 -15.61
CA LEU A 23 -26.44 -2.94 -16.83
C LEU A 23 -25.23 -3.50 -17.57
N ASP A 24 -23.99 -3.30 -17.04
CA ASP A 24 -22.76 -3.76 -17.66
C ASP A 24 -22.64 -5.29 -17.57
N SER A 25 -22.31 -5.92 -18.69
CA SER A 25 -22.22 -7.39 -18.79
C SER A 25 -21.17 -7.97 -17.83
N GLY A 26 -20.01 -7.32 -17.67
CA GLY A 26 -18.93 -7.79 -16.79
C GLY A 26 -19.36 -7.96 -15.34
N PHE A 27 -20.27 -7.09 -14.86
CA PHE A 27 -20.82 -7.24 -13.50
C PHE A 27 -21.64 -8.53 -13.34
N TYR A 28 -22.38 -8.94 -14.34
CA TYR A 28 -23.27 -10.10 -14.24
C TYR A 28 -22.58 -11.40 -14.59
N THR A 29 -21.63 -11.41 -15.52
CA THR A 29 -20.88 -12.63 -15.91
C THR A 29 -19.85 -13.04 -14.88
N SER A 30 -19.29 -12.06 -14.12
CA SER A 30 -18.26 -12.31 -13.10
C SER A 30 -18.82 -12.62 -11.70
N GLU A 31 -20.09 -12.97 -11.59
CA GLU A 31 -20.74 -13.28 -10.30
C GLU A 31 -20.04 -14.43 -9.57
N ILE A 32 -19.81 -14.26 -8.26
CA ILE A 32 -19.17 -15.28 -7.45
C ILE A 32 -20.23 -16.29 -6.98
N LYS A 33 -20.03 -17.54 -7.35
CA LYS A 33 -20.89 -18.64 -6.87
C LYS A 33 -20.62 -18.88 -5.39
N GLN A 34 -21.67 -18.87 -4.59
CA GLN A 34 -21.61 -19.24 -3.18
C GLN A 34 -21.50 -20.77 -3.04
N ASN A 35 -20.78 -21.22 -2.01
CA ASN A 35 -20.75 -22.62 -1.64
C ASN A 35 -22.00 -22.93 -0.79
N GLU A 36 -22.83 -23.85 -1.25
CA GLU A 36 -24.10 -24.23 -0.61
C GLU A 36 -23.92 -24.80 0.82
N ASN A 37 -22.73 -25.27 1.14
CA ASN A 37 -22.40 -25.79 2.47
C ASN A 37 -22.01 -24.69 3.49
N LEU A 38 -22.00 -23.43 3.09
CA LEU A 38 -21.63 -22.32 3.95
C LEU A 38 -22.80 -21.34 4.14
N THR A 39 -22.91 -20.80 5.32
CA THR A 39 -23.84 -19.69 5.59
C THR A 39 -23.18 -18.38 5.23
N TYR A 40 -23.89 -17.52 4.53
CA TYR A 40 -23.39 -16.21 4.12
C TYR A 40 -24.21 -15.09 4.73
N ARG A 41 -23.55 -13.96 4.94
CA ARG A 41 -24.19 -12.71 5.33
C ARG A 41 -23.63 -11.56 4.50
N LYS A 42 -24.42 -10.50 4.29
CA LYS A 42 -23.90 -9.29 3.66
C LYS A 42 -22.89 -8.62 4.57
N ILE A 43 -21.80 -8.08 4.01
CA ILE A 43 -20.78 -7.36 4.79
C ILE A 43 -21.41 -6.22 5.57
N GLY A 44 -22.35 -5.48 4.95
CA GLY A 44 -23.07 -4.39 5.63
C GLY A 44 -23.77 -4.80 6.92
N ASP A 45 -24.33 -6.03 6.96
CA ASP A 45 -25.01 -6.57 8.15
C ASP A 45 -24.03 -7.05 9.24
N CYS A 46 -22.73 -7.06 8.93
CA CYS A 46 -21.65 -7.41 9.85
C CYS A 46 -20.92 -6.17 10.40
N LEU A 47 -21.34 -4.95 10.02
CA LEU A 47 -20.71 -3.71 10.43
C LEU A 47 -21.57 -2.95 11.44
N LYS A 48 -20.93 -2.42 12.49
CA LYS A 48 -21.53 -1.42 13.38
C LYS A 48 -21.66 -0.06 12.69
N LYS A 49 -20.66 0.30 11.87
CA LYS A 49 -20.60 1.60 11.20
C LYS A 49 -19.75 1.53 9.94
N SER A 50 -20.09 2.37 8.97
CA SER A 50 -19.29 2.71 7.80
C SER A 50 -19.20 4.23 7.69
N GLN A 51 -18.00 4.76 7.38
CA GLN A 51 -17.77 6.20 7.34
C GLN A 51 -16.73 6.57 6.29
N TYR A 52 -17.03 7.57 5.46
CA TYR A 52 -16.05 8.21 4.57
C TYR A 52 -15.05 9.03 5.37
N GLY A 53 -13.81 9.09 4.88
CA GLY A 53 -12.80 9.97 5.42
C GLY A 53 -13.00 11.43 5.07
N ILE A 54 -12.15 12.28 5.61
CA ILE A 54 -12.22 13.74 5.43
C ILE A 54 -11.67 14.16 4.05
N SER A 55 -12.33 15.13 3.43
CA SER A 55 -11.82 15.79 2.22
C SER A 55 -11.21 17.13 2.60
N ILE A 56 -9.88 17.20 2.59
CA ILE A 56 -9.12 18.39 3.00
C ILE A 56 -7.79 18.47 2.25
N ASN A 57 -7.25 19.68 2.13
CA ASN A 57 -5.89 19.88 1.69
C ASN A 57 -4.92 19.42 2.78
N MET A 58 -3.94 18.61 2.38
CA MET A 58 -2.95 18.02 3.27
C MET A 58 -1.62 18.75 3.13
N ASN A 59 -0.83 18.78 4.21
CA ASN A 59 0.50 19.39 4.26
C ASN A 59 1.59 18.34 4.52
N ASN A 60 2.87 18.73 4.28
CA ASN A 60 4.07 17.94 4.59
C ASN A 60 4.83 18.49 5.80
N GLU A 61 4.39 19.62 6.36
CA GLU A 61 5.07 20.35 7.42
C GLU A 61 4.80 19.78 8.81
N GLY A 62 4.09 18.68 8.92
CA GLY A 62 3.76 18.06 10.20
C GLY A 62 2.67 18.80 10.98
N GLN A 63 1.92 19.72 10.34
CA GLN A 63 0.91 20.52 11.00
C GLN A 63 -0.42 19.78 11.12
N GLY A 64 -0.88 19.52 12.34
CA GLY A 64 -2.15 18.88 12.61
C GLY A 64 -2.02 17.38 12.87
N TYR A 65 -3.00 16.60 12.37
CA TYR A 65 -3.08 15.17 12.60
C TYR A 65 -2.53 14.39 11.41
N PRO A 66 -1.71 13.34 11.64
CA PRO A 66 -1.28 12.45 10.57
C PRO A 66 -2.50 11.80 9.91
N ILE A 67 -2.52 11.76 8.57
CA ILE A 67 -3.67 11.36 7.77
C ILE A 67 -3.34 10.23 6.81
N TYR A 68 -4.03 9.09 6.95
CA TYR A 68 -3.96 7.99 6.01
C TYR A 68 -4.62 8.32 4.68
N ARG A 69 -3.94 7.97 3.59
CA ARG A 69 -4.44 8.05 2.22
C ARG A 69 -4.45 6.65 1.59
N MET A 70 -4.75 6.59 0.32
CA MET A 70 -4.81 5.35 -0.46
C MET A 70 -3.46 4.62 -0.58
N ASN A 71 -2.34 5.32 -0.38
CA ASN A 71 -0.98 4.77 -0.56
C ASN A 71 -0.41 4.12 0.69
N GLU A 72 -1.00 4.36 1.85
CA GLU A 72 -0.52 3.87 3.13
C GLU A 72 -1.25 2.59 3.61
N ILE A 73 -1.67 1.73 2.65
CA ILE A 73 -2.25 0.41 2.95
C ILE A 73 -1.47 -0.64 2.17
N HIS A 74 -0.75 -1.51 2.88
CA HIS A 74 0.07 -2.57 2.32
C HIS A 74 -0.11 -3.89 3.06
N ASN A 75 -0.17 -5.01 2.34
CA ASN A 75 -0.22 -6.36 2.92
C ASN A 75 -1.26 -6.54 4.04
N MET A 76 -2.46 -5.97 3.86
CA MET A 76 -3.57 -5.97 4.83
C MET A 76 -3.35 -5.09 6.07
N PHE A 77 -2.29 -4.30 6.14
CA PHE A 77 -2.00 -3.37 7.24
C PHE A 77 -2.03 -1.93 6.77
N CYS A 78 -2.35 -1.02 7.69
CA CYS A 78 -2.05 0.39 7.54
C CYS A 78 -0.58 0.61 7.94
N ASP A 79 0.13 1.45 7.20
CA ASP A 79 1.54 1.75 7.47
C ASP A 79 1.70 2.38 8.87
N PHE A 80 2.86 2.16 9.50
CA PHE A 80 3.12 2.69 10.84
C PHE A 80 3.37 4.20 10.85
N GLU A 81 3.72 4.75 9.68
CA GLU A 81 3.99 6.15 9.48
C GLU A 81 3.27 6.68 8.25
N VAL A 82 2.96 7.95 8.25
CA VAL A 82 2.35 8.66 7.12
C VAL A 82 3.09 9.98 6.91
N ASP A 83 3.22 10.38 5.65
CA ASP A 83 3.96 11.58 5.27
C ASP A 83 3.08 12.84 5.23
N LYS A 84 1.76 12.68 5.34
CA LYS A 84 0.82 13.79 5.20
C LYS A 84 0.08 14.06 6.49
N PHE A 85 -0.26 15.34 6.67
CA PHE A 85 -0.95 15.85 7.84
C PHE A 85 -2.18 16.66 7.43
N ALA A 86 -3.23 16.58 8.26
CA ALA A 86 -4.45 17.34 8.13
C ALA A 86 -4.52 18.42 9.22
N ASN A 87 -4.49 19.69 8.82
CA ASN A 87 -4.67 20.81 9.75
C ASN A 87 -6.17 21.00 9.99
N ILE A 88 -6.70 20.28 10.97
CA ILE A 88 -8.12 20.27 11.36
C ILE A 88 -8.26 20.55 12.84
N SER A 89 -9.44 21.01 13.24
CA SER A 89 -9.77 21.23 14.64
C SER A 89 -9.81 19.89 15.42
N ARG A 90 -9.64 19.97 16.73
CA ARG A 90 -9.76 18.81 17.61
C ARG A 90 -11.15 18.15 17.49
N LEU A 91 -12.20 18.95 17.34
CA LEU A 91 -13.57 18.42 17.19
C LEU A 91 -13.73 17.62 15.90
N GLU A 92 -13.18 18.09 14.80
CA GLU A 92 -13.16 17.36 13.53
C GLU A 92 -12.31 16.08 13.63
N ALA A 93 -11.14 16.18 14.28
CA ALA A 93 -10.28 15.03 14.48
C ALA A 93 -11.00 13.91 15.26
N GLU A 94 -11.75 14.22 16.30
CA GLU A 94 -12.53 13.22 17.06
C GLU A 94 -13.56 12.46 16.19
N ILE A 95 -14.09 13.09 15.13
CA ILE A 95 -15.01 12.44 14.19
C ILE A 95 -14.30 11.41 13.32
N PHE A 96 -13.08 11.76 12.86
CA PHE A 96 -12.30 10.95 11.90
C PHE A 96 -11.18 10.13 12.54
N LYS A 97 -10.99 10.25 13.85
CA LYS A 97 -9.99 9.50 14.60
C LYS A 97 -10.15 8.00 14.42
N LEU A 98 -9.05 7.35 14.12
CA LEU A 98 -8.97 5.91 14.01
C LEU A 98 -8.77 5.25 15.37
N ASN A 99 -9.46 4.14 15.57
CA ASN A 99 -9.31 3.27 16.72
C ASN A 99 -8.69 1.93 16.29
N ASP A 100 -8.04 1.27 17.23
CA ASP A 100 -7.49 -0.07 16.99
C ASP A 100 -8.56 -1.01 16.47
N GLY A 101 -8.26 -1.76 15.42
CA GLY A 101 -9.21 -2.64 14.76
C GLY A 101 -10.09 -2.00 13.69
N ASP A 102 -10.04 -0.67 13.49
CA ASP A 102 -10.72 -0.04 12.37
C ASP A 102 -10.18 -0.56 11.03
N VAL A 103 -11.08 -0.91 10.11
CA VAL A 103 -10.73 -1.43 8.78
C VAL A 103 -10.86 -0.31 7.76
N LEU A 104 -9.78 0.00 7.07
CA LEU A 104 -9.74 1.02 6.01
C LEU A 104 -9.81 0.36 4.64
N PHE A 105 -10.82 0.72 3.86
CA PHE A 105 -11.05 0.27 2.50
C PHE A 105 -10.70 1.38 1.51
N ASN A 106 -9.82 1.09 0.56
CA ASN A 106 -9.43 2.02 -0.50
C ASN A 106 -10.46 2.00 -1.63
N ARG A 107 -11.34 3.03 -1.66
CA ARG A 107 -12.42 3.13 -2.64
C ARG A 107 -12.01 3.73 -3.98
N THR A 108 -10.86 4.38 -4.07
CA THR A 108 -10.42 5.13 -5.26
C THR A 108 -8.93 4.97 -5.48
N ASN A 109 -8.54 4.33 -6.58
CA ASN A 109 -7.14 4.14 -6.97
C ASN A 109 -7.04 3.73 -8.46
N SER A 110 -5.86 3.30 -8.94
CA SER A 110 -5.76 2.54 -10.18
C SER A 110 -6.51 1.20 -10.07
N TYR A 111 -6.75 0.54 -11.18
CA TYR A 111 -7.50 -0.72 -11.19
C TYR A 111 -6.85 -1.83 -10.35
N GLU A 112 -5.53 -1.89 -10.33
CA GLU A 112 -4.74 -2.87 -9.58
C GLU A 112 -4.86 -2.65 -8.07
N TRP A 113 -4.98 -1.39 -7.65
CA TRP A 113 -4.89 -1.00 -6.24
C TRP A 113 -6.21 -0.62 -5.59
N VAL A 114 -7.27 -0.44 -6.37
CA VAL A 114 -8.62 -0.19 -5.81
C VAL A 114 -9.09 -1.40 -5.03
N GLY A 115 -9.70 -1.15 -3.89
CA GLY A 115 -10.18 -2.21 -2.99
C GLY A 115 -9.15 -2.74 -2.00
N ARG A 116 -7.88 -2.26 -2.04
CA ARG A 116 -6.94 -2.57 -0.96
C ARG A 116 -7.59 -2.28 0.38
N THR A 117 -7.48 -3.23 1.27
CA THR A 117 -8.09 -3.12 2.59
C THR A 117 -7.05 -3.45 3.64
N GLY A 118 -6.93 -2.59 4.63
CA GLY A 118 -5.99 -2.74 5.74
C GLY A 118 -6.65 -2.50 7.08
N ILE A 119 -6.09 -3.10 8.12
CA ILE A 119 -6.50 -2.87 9.51
C ILE A 119 -5.58 -1.83 10.14
N PHE A 120 -6.16 -0.87 10.83
CA PHE A 120 -5.41 0.07 11.65
C PHE A 120 -5.08 -0.57 13.00
N ARG A 121 -3.79 -0.56 13.34
CA ARG A 121 -3.29 -0.96 14.67
C ARG A 121 -2.67 0.25 15.35
N LYS A 122 -3.16 0.58 16.53
CA LYS A 122 -2.69 1.74 17.29
C LYS A 122 -1.36 1.44 17.96
N THR A 123 -0.25 1.72 17.29
CA THR A 123 1.12 1.53 17.81
C THR A 123 1.69 2.78 18.49
N LYS A 124 1.13 3.96 18.23
CA LYS A 124 1.59 5.25 18.76
C LYS A 124 0.51 5.93 19.60
N LYS A 125 0.92 6.82 20.50
CA LYS A 125 -0.01 7.60 21.34
C LYS A 125 -0.76 8.66 20.57
N GLN A 126 -0.20 9.15 19.44
CA GLN A 126 -0.85 10.16 18.62
C GLN A 126 -2.11 9.61 17.93
N ASP A 127 -3.02 10.50 17.66
CA ASP A 127 -4.25 10.17 16.96
C ASP A 127 -4.06 10.34 15.45
N PHE A 128 -4.56 9.38 14.69
CA PHE A 128 -4.55 9.36 13.22
C PHE A 128 -5.95 9.58 12.69
N VAL A 129 -6.04 10.25 11.56
CA VAL A 129 -7.28 10.40 10.79
C VAL A 129 -7.11 9.81 9.38
N PHE A 130 -8.14 9.83 8.55
CA PHE A 130 -8.09 9.24 7.21
C PHE A 130 -8.81 10.09 6.17
N ALA A 131 -8.26 10.10 4.96
CA ALA A 131 -8.73 10.91 3.84
C ALA A 131 -9.92 10.26 3.11
N SER A 132 -10.69 11.04 2.35
CA SER A 132 -11.91 10.65 1.64
C SER A 132 -11.73 9.59 0.54
N TYR A 133 -10.48 9.28 0.15
CA TYR A 133 -10.15 8.14 -0.71
C TYR A 133 -10.37 6.80 0.00
N LEU A 134 -10.46 6.83 1.33
CA LEU A 134 -10.66 5.68 2.19
C LEU A 134 -12.06 5.72 2.81
N VAL A 135 -12.58 4.54 3.09
CA VAL A 135 -13.78 4.34 3.89
C VAL A 135 -13.43 3.44 5.05
N ARG A 136 -13.80 3.88 6.25
CA ARG A 136 -13.69 3.10 7.47
C ARG A 136 -14.88 2.16 7.61
N PHE A 137 -14.62 0.88 7.80
CA PHE A 137 -15.57 -0.12 8.26
C PHE A 137 -15.26 -0.48 9.71
N ILE A 138 -16.25 -0.43 10.56
CA ILE A 138 -16.17 -0.86 11.96
C ILE A 138 -16.98 -2.15 12.10
N PRO A 139 -16.33 -3.32 12.15
CA PRO A 139 -17.03 -4.60 12.29
C PRO A 139 -17.79 -4.71 13.61
N ASP A 140 -18.88 -5.45 13.61
CA ASP A 140 -19.46 -5.96 14.83
C ASP A 140 -18.74 -7.26 15.23
N GLU A 141 -17.84 -7.16 16.17
CA GLU A 141 -17.00 -8.30 16.63
C GLU A 141 -17.80 -9.47 17.20
N LYS A 142 -19.09 -9.26 17.52
CA LYS A 142 -20.00 -10.36 17.86
C LYS A 142 -20.37 -11.22 16.65
N ILE A 143 -20.15 -10.72 15.44
CA ILE A 143 -20.50 -11.39 14.18
C ILE A 143 -19.23 -11.74 13.41
N ILE A 144 -18.33 -10.77 13.26
CA ILE A 144 -17.15 -10.90 12.42
C ILE A 144 -15.97 -10.12 13.02
N LEU A 145 -14.81 -10.79 13.11
CA LEU A 145 -13.58 -10.12 13.57
C LEU A 145 -12.99 -9.24 12.46
N PRO A 146 -12.37 -8.09 12.80
CA PRO A 146 -11.71 -7.21 11.85
C PRO A 146 -10.68 -7.93 10.98
N GLU A 147 -9.88 -8.79 11.57
CA GLU A 147 -8.83 -9.56 10.90
C GLU A 147 -9.42 -10.52 9.85
N TYR A 148 -10.55 -11.13 10.15
CA TYR A 148 -11.24 -11.98 9.18
C TYR A 148 -11.83 -11.15 8.04
N LEU A 149 -12.47 -10.01 8.33
CA LEU A 149 -12.99 -9.12 7.29
C LEU A 149 -11.89 -8.67 6.33
N VAL A 150 -10.76 -8.20 6.85
CA VAL A 150 -9.61 -7.76 6.05
C VAL A 150 -9.05 -8.93 5.23
N THR A 151 -8.87 -10.09 5.83
CA THR A 151 -8.38 -11.30 5.15
C THR A 151 -9.32 -11.70 4.02
N TYR A 152 -10.64 -11.67 4.24
CA TYR A 152 -11.62 -12.00 3.20
C TYR A 152 -11.58 -11.00 2.05
N LEU A 153 -11.58 -9.70 2.32
CA LEU A 153 -11.57 -8.66 1.29
C LEU A 153 -10.28 -8.69 0.44
N ASN A 154 -9.15 -9.12 1.01
CA ASN A 154 -7.89 -9.31 0.27
C ASN A 154 -7.72 -10.73 -0.30
N SER A 155 -8.65 -11.64 -0.06
CA SER A 155 -8.62 -12.97 -0.69
C SER A 155 -8.96 -12.88 -2.18
N LYS A 156 -8.61 -13.93 -2.95
CA LYS A 156 -8.98 -14.03 -4.37
C LYS A 156 -10.49 -13.85 -4.63
N TYR A 157 -11.34 -14.25 -3.67
CA TYR A 157 -12.80 -14.09 -3.78
C TYR A 157 -13.23 -12.66 -3.51
N GLY A 158 -12.72 -12.03 -2.44
CA GLY A 158 -12.99 -10.64 -2.11
C GLY A 158 -12.51 -9.70 -3.21
N ILE A 159 -11.27 -9.84 -3.65
CA ILE A 159 -10.69 -9.04 -4.75
C ILE A 159 -11.50 -9.19 -6.03
N LYS A 160 -11.89 -10.42 -6.41
CA LYS A 160 -12.71 -10.65 -7.60
C LYS A 160 -14.07 -9.94 -7.50
N ASP A 161 -14.76 -9.99 -6.35
CA ASP A 161 -16.06 -9.34 -6.18
C ASP A 161 -15.92 -7.80 -6.11
N ILE A 162 -14.87 -7.29 -5.50
CA ILE A 162 -14.55 -5.86 -5.51
C ILE A 162 -14.31 -5.37 -6.93
N ARG A 163 -13.45 -6.05 -7.70
CA ARG A 163 -13.14 -5.69 -9.10
C ARG A 163 -14.37 -5.76 -10.00
N ARG A 164 -15.24 -6.73 -9.81
CA ARG A 164 -16.52 -6.82 -10.48
C ARG A 164 -17.40 -5.58 -10.28
N ARG A 165 -17.31 -4.96 -9.09
CA ARG A 165 -18.06 -3.76 -8.70
C ARG A 165 -17.34 -2.47 -9.07
N ALA A 166 -16.06 -2.55 -9.41
CA ALA A 166 -15.25 -1.40 -9.76
C ALA A 166 -15.75 -0.71 -11.04
N ARG A 167 -15.66 0.61 -11.05
CA ARG A 167 -15.99 1.46 -12.20
C ARG A 167 -14.74 2.18 -12.65
N GLN A 168 -14.25 1.79 -13.81
CA GLN A 168 -13.09 2.41 -14.42
C GLN A 168 -13.47 3.73 -15.07
N SER A 169 -12.68 4.76 -14.86
CA SER A 169 -12.66 6.00 -15.63
C SER A 169 -11.24 6.24 -16.16
N ILE A 170 -11.05 7.30 -16.96
CA ILE A 170 -9.80 7.53 -17.70
C ILE A 170 -8.55 7.48 -16.81
N ASN A 171 -8.63 8.00 -15.58
CA ASN A 171 -7.46 8.12 -14.68
C ASN A 171 -7.63 7.43 -13.33
N GLN A 172 -8.79 6.90 -13.02
CA GLN A 172 -9.10 6.34 -11.71
C GLN A 172 -10.14 5.23 -11.81
N THR A 173 -10.05 4.29 -10.90
CA THR A 173 -11.08 3.28 -10.67
C THR A 173 -11.72 3.55 -9.33
N ASN A 174 -13.03 3.49 -9.27
CA ASN A 174 -13.81 3.72 -8.07
C ASN A 174 -14.67 2.50 -7.75
N VAL A 175 -14.78 2.20 -6.46
CA VAL A 175 -15.74 1.23 -5.93
C VAL A 175 -16.67 1.95 -4.96
N ASN A 176 -17.97 1.82 -5.19
CA ASN A 176 -18.95 2.37 -4.27
C ASN A 176 -18.96 1.52 -2.98
N PRO A 177 -18.68 2.08 -1.79
CA PRO A 177 -18.69 1.33 -0.54
C PRO A 177 -20.05 0.71 -0.21
N GLU A 178 -21.13 1.29 -0.71
CA GLU A 178 -22.47 0.70 -0.55
C GLU A 178 -22.58 -0.63 -1.30
N GLU A 179 -21.92 -0.76 -2.47
CA GLU A 179 -21.86 -2.05 -3.16
C GLU A 179 -20.95 -3.06 -2.44
N VAL A 180 -19.89 -2.60 -1.76
CA VAL A 180 -19.07 -3.49 -0.92
C VAL A 180 -19.86 -4.05 0.25
N LYS A 181 -20.74 -3.24 0.83
CA LYS A 181 -21.64 -3.70 1.89
C LYS A 181 -22.67 -4.75 1.42
N GLU A 182 -23.00 -4.78 0.13
CA GLU A 182 -23.85 -5.81 -0.48
C GLU A 182 -23.10 -7.11 -0.84
N MET A 183 -21.77 -7.15 -0.72
CA MET A 183 -20.99 -8.37 -0.89
C MET A 183 -21.32 -9.39 0.19
N PHE A 184 -21.34 -10.67 -0.19
CA PHE A 184 -21.57 -11.75 0.74
C PHE A 184 -20.24 -12.28 1.28
N ILE A 185 -20.14 -12.41 2.60
CA ILE A 185 -19.03 -13.03 3.30
C ILE A 185 -19.51 -14.32 3.99
N PRO A 186 -18.78 -15.46 3.89
CA PRO A 186 -19.15 -16.65 4.62
C PRO A 186 -18.98 -16.42 6.13
N LEU A 187 -19.95 -16.85 6.92
CA LEU A 187 -19.87 -16.78 8.38
C LEU A 187 -19.09 -18.00 8.89
N LEU A 188 -17.85 -17.77 9.26
CA LEU A 188 -17.01 -18.78 9.91
C LEU A 188 -17.36 -18.88 11.40
N SER A 189 -17.14 -20.06 11.96
CA SER A 189 -17.23 -20.23 13.41
C SER A 189 -16.23 -19.31 14.15
N GLU A 190 -16.55 -18.92 15.36
CA GLU A 190 -15.67 -18.11 16.19
C GLU A 190 -14.26 -18.71 16.33
N GLY A 191 -14.16 -20.04 16.49
CA GLY A 191 -12.88 -20.73 16.53
C GLY A 191 -12.02 -20.54 15.27
N LEU A 192 -12.63 -20.60 14.07
CA LEU A 192 -11.90 -20.35 12.83
C LEU A 192 -11.51 -18.88 12.66
N GLN A 193 -12.38 -17.96 13.04
CA GLN A 193 -12.04 -16.53 13.02
C GLN A 193 -10.87 -16.22 13.98
N ASN A 194 -10.84 -16.84 15.15
CA ASN A 194 -9.74 -16.69 16.13
C ASN A 194 -8.41 -17.29 15.61
N ILE A 195 -8.45 -18.38 14.83
CA ILE A 195 -7.24 -18.91 14.17
C ILE A 195 -6.70 -17.89 13.16
N ILE A 196 -7.59 -17.30 12.33
CA ILE A 196 -7.21 -16.26 11.38
C ILE A 196 -6.62 -15.05 12.11
N LYS A 197 -7.30 -14.58 13.17
CA LYS A 197 -6.81 -13.48 14.00
C LYS A 197 -5.41 -13.76 14.54
N LYS A 198 -5.17 -14.92 15.11
CA LYS A 198 -3.85 -15.31 15.65
C LYS A 198 -2.77 -15.22 14.57
N SER A 199 -3.02 -15.81 13.39
CA SER A 199 -2.07 -15.75 12.27
C SER A 199 -1.83 -14.32 11.78
N PHE A 200 -2.88 -13.49 11.80
CA PHE A 200 -2.81 -12.09 11.43
C PHE A 200 -1.97 -11.28 12.43
N ASP A 201 -2.21 -11.46 13.73
CA ASP A 201 -1.46 -10.79 14.80
C ASP A 201 0.03 -11.21 14.78
N GLU A 202 0.33 -12.50 14.58
CA GLU A 202 1.71 -12.98 14.39
C GLU A 202 2.41 -12.33 13.17
N ALA A 203 1.69 -12.15 12.06
CA ALA A 203 2.22 -11.47 10.88
C ALA A 203 2.47 -9.97 11.16
N PHE A 204 1.57 -9.33 11.90
CA PHE A 204 1.73 -7.95 12.33
C PHE A 204 2.98 -7.76 13.21
N ASP A 205 3.16 -8.61 14.22
CA ASP A 205 4.31 -8.56 15.14
C ASP A 205 5.64 -8.76 14.39
N LYS A 206 5.65 -9.66 13.39
CA LYS A 206 6.81 -9.85 12.51
C LYS A 206 7.10 -8.62 11.66
N ASN A 207 6.07 -7.96 11.15
CA ASN A 207 6.21 -6.72 10.37
C ASN A 207 6.81 -5.60 11.24
N VAL A 208 6.29 -5.41 12.46
CA VAL A 208 6.86 -4.46 13.46
C VAL A 208 8.33 -4.78 13.74
N SER A 209 8.63 -6.06 13.99
CA SER A 209 10.00 -6.51 14.29
C SER A 209 10.94 -6.27 13.10
N SER A 210 10.47 -6.55 11.88
CA SER A 210 11.22 -6.32 10.64
C SER A 210 11.59 -4.85 10.49
N GLN A 211 10.62 -3.93 10.65
CA GLN A 211 10.90 -2.50 10.54
C GLN A 211 11.89 -2.02 11.60
N ASN A 212 11.73 -2.47 12.86
CA ASN A 212 12.67 -2.13 13.93
C ASN A 212 14.09 -2.64 13.64
N LEU A 213 14.23 -3.80 12.99
CA LEU A 213 15.54 -4.34 12.59
C LEU A 213 16.16 -3.53 11.44
N TYR A 214 15.35 -3.05 10.49
CA TYR A 214 15.84 -2.15 9.44
C TYR A 214 16.38 -0.85 10.03
N ILE A 215 15.61 -0.21 10.93
CA ILE A 215 16.06 1.02 11.61
C ILE A 215 17.37 0.78 12.36
N LYS A 216 17.47 -0.33 13.10
CA LYS A 216 18.69 -0.67 13.82
C LYS A 216 19.87 -0.93 12.88
N ALA A 217 19.66 -1.58 11.74
CA ALA A 217 20.70 -1.85 10.76
C ALA A 217 21.21 -0.54 10.12
N GLU A 218 20.28 0.36 9.78
CA GLU A 218 20.60 1.70 9.28
C GLU A 218 21.38 2.51 10.32
N ASP A 219 20.88 2.57 11.55
CA ASP A 219 21.53 3.23 12.67
C ASP A 219 22.95 2.73 12.90
N LEU A 220 23.14 1.40 12.91
CA LEU A 220 24.46 0.78 13.08
C LEU A 220 25.41 1.17 11.95
N LEU A 221 24.92 1.16 10.70
CA LEU A 221 25.73 1.56 9.55
C LEU A 221 26.13 3.04 9.62
N LEU A 222 25.17 3.92 9.94
CA LEU A 222 25.43 5.34 10.07
C LEU A 222 26.43 5.65 11.21
N GLU A 223 26.31 4.94 12.33
CA GLU A 223 27.23 5.05 13.45
C GLU A 223 28.64 4.59 13.10
N GLU A 224 28.76 3.41 12.48
CA GLU A 224 30.04 2.82 12.08
C GLU A 224 30.77 3.69 11.04
N LEU A 225 30.04 4.32 10.13
CA LEU A 225 30.59 5.25 9.13
C LEU A 225 30.79 6.66 9.65
N GLY A 226 30.38 6.98 10.89
CA GLY A 226 30.42 8.34 11.44
C GLY A 226 29.47 9.32 10.76
N LEU A 227 28.39 8.80 10.13
CA LEU A 227 27.41 9.60 9.39
C LEU A 227 26.21 10.04 10.22
N ARG A 228 25.97 9.48 11.41
CA ARG A 228 24.77 9.73 12.21
C ARG A 228 24.56 11.21 12.52
N ASP A 229 25.60 11.91 12.96
CA ASP A 229 25.57 13.33 13.34
C ASP A 229 26.38 14.19 12.36
N PHE A 230 26.74 13.63 11.21
CA PHE A 230 27.54 14.32 10.22
C PHE A 230 26.71 15.42 9.54
N GLN A 231 27.27 16.64 9.53
CA GLN A 231 26.68 17.79 8.87
C GLN A 231 27.52 18.16 7.65
N PRO A 232 27.05 17.84 6.44
CA PRO A 232 27.76 18.20 5.22
C PRO A 232 27.71 19.71 5.00
N SER A 233 28.61 20.22 4.17
CA SER A 233 28.67 21.63 3.80
C SER A 233 27.34 22.11 3.18
N GLU A 234 26.83 23.22 3.66
CA GLU A 234 25.68 23.94 3.10
C GLU A 234 26.03 24.88 1.96
N GLN A 235 27.31 24.93 1.54
CA GLN A 235 27.74 25.79 0.46
C GLN A 235 27.03 25.46 -0.85
N GLY A 236 26.35 26.45 -1.44
CA GLY A 236 25.65 26.31 -2.72
C GLY A 236 26.52 26.42 -3.97
N ILE A 237 27.85 26.72 -3.78
CA ILE A 237 28.80 26.97 -4.89
C ILE A 237 29.99 26.04 -4.75
N ASN A 238 30.33 25.34 -5.82
CA ASN A 238 31.55 24.57 -5.95
C ASN A 238 32.29 24.98 -7.24
N ILE A 239 33.59 25.16 -7.17
CA ILE A 239 34.45 25.52 -8.32
C ILE A 239 35.32 24.30 -8.62
N LYS A 240 35.09 23.63 -9.75
CA LYS A 240 35.90 22.52 -10.24
C LYS A 240 36.61 22.90 -11.53
N SER A 241 37.85 22.39 -11.74
CA SER A 241 38.50 22.50 -13.02
C SER A 241 37.82 21.61 -14.08
N LEU A 242 37.97 21.92 -15.36
CA LEU A 242 37.47 21.06 -16.44
C LEU A 242 38.03 19.64 -16.35
N LYS A 243 39.27 19.49 -15.88
CA LYS A 243 39.90 18.21 -15.66
C LYS A 243 39.23 17.40 -14.55
N ASP A 244 38.92 18.04 -13.42
CA ASP A 244 38.33 17.40 -12.25
C ASP A 244 36.81 17.26 -12.35
N SER A 245 36.20 17.85 -13.39
CA SER A 245 34.78 17.70 -13.68
C SER A 245 34.55 16.88 -14.95
N PHE A 246 34.27 17.53 -16.07
CA PHE A 246 33.85 16.86 -17.31
C PHE A 246 34.85 15.81 -17.81
N LEU A 247 36.14 16.09 -17.80
CA LEU A 247 37.13 15.13 -18.32
C LEU A 247 37.29 13.88 -17.45
N SER A 248 36.96 13.96 -16.14
CA SER A 248 37.03 12.83 -15.23
C SER A 248 35.72 12.02 -15.16
N THR A 249 34.57 12.67 -15.29
CA THR A 249 33.26 12.07 -15.01
C THR A 249 32.32 12.04 -16.23
N GLY A 250 32.59 12.86 -17.25
CA GLY A 250 31.68 13.09 -18.37
C GLY A 250 30.47 13.97 -18.05
N ARG A 251 30.43 14.60 -16.84
CA ARG A 251 29.27 15.37 -16.36
C ARG A 251 29.60 16.85 -16.22
N LEU A 252 28.57 17.70 -16.45
CA LEU A 252 28.61 19.17 -16.27
C LEU A 252 27.48 19.69 -15.38
N ASP A 253 26.62 18.80 -14.83
CA ASP A 253 25.48 19.18 -14.05
C ASP A 253 25.88 19.64 -12.62
N ALA A 254 25.43 20.82 -12.22
CA ALA A 254 25.81 21.46 -10.97
C ALA A 254 25.39 20.64 -9.72
N GLU A 255 24.28 19.90 -9.81
CA GLU A 255 23.79 19.06 -8.72
C GLU A 255 24.82 17.98 -8.34
N TYR A 256 25.45 17.36 -9.34
CA TYR A 256 26.46 16.33 -9.12
C TYR A 256 27.72 16.85 -8.37
N TYR A 257 28.05 18.13 -8.54
CA TYR A 257 29.24 18.74 -7.97
C TYR A 257 28.99 19.57 -6.70
N GLN A 258 27.84 19.42 -6.04
CA GLN A 258 27.61 20.11 -4.77
C GLN A 258 28.64 19.68 -3.72
N PRO A 259 29.17 20.63 -2.91
CA PRO A 259 30.21 20.33 -1.90
C PRO A 259 29.82 19.23 -0.92
N LYS A 260 28.55 19.12 -0.56
CA LYS A 260 28.01 18.08 0.33
C LYS A 260 28.39 16.65 -0.11
N TYR A 261 28.49 16.41 -1.42
CA TYR A 261 28.87 15.08 -1.93
C TYR A 261 30.36 14.81 -1.80
N ASP A 262 31.20 15.82 -1.94
CA ASP A 262 32.62 15.69 -1.66
C ASP A 262 32.86 15.34 -0.19
N ASP A 263 32.13 15.99 0.73
CA ASP A 263 32.22 15.73 2.18
C ASP A 263 31.83 14.28 2.54
N TYR A 264 30.72 13.78 1.98
CA TYR A 264 30.32 12.37 2.16
C TYR A 264 31.35 11.41 1.59
N LEU A 265 31.88 11.70 0.39
CA LEU A 265 32.88 10.85 -0.24
C LEU A 265 34.17 10.81 0.57
N GLU A 266 34.63 11.95 1.09
CA GLU A 266 35.83 12.03 1.94
C GLU A 266 35.66 11.18 3.20
N LEU A 267 34.51 11.29 3.88
CA LEU A 267 34.22 10.50 5.08
C LEU A 267 34.23 8.98 4.78
N ILE A 268 33.57 8.55 3.71
CA ILE A 268 33.51 7.14 3.32
C ILE A 268 34.88 6.61 2.87
N GLN A 269 35.68 7.43 2.16
CA GLN A 269 37.00 7.03 1.70
C GLN A 269 38.03 6.91 2.84
N ASN A 270 37.83 7.73 3.89
CA ASN A 270 38.67 7.72 5.10
C ASN A 270 38.24 6.66 6.13
N TYR A 271 37.22 5.85 5.82
CA TYR A 271 36.79 4.79 6.72
C TYR A 271 37.93 3.83 7.04
N SER A 272 38.13 3.52 8.32
CA SER A 272 39.31 2.81 8.83
C SER A 272 39.53 1.41 8.24
N GLN A 273 38.44 0.73 7.84
CA GLN A 273 38.51 -0.59 7.18
C GLN A 273 38.65 -0.49 5.66
N GLY A 274 38.78 0.72 5.13
CA GLY A 274 38.93 1.01 3.71
C GLY A 274 37.60 1.00 2.93
N SER A 275 37.65 1.59 1.75
CA SER A 275 36.52 1.65 0.81
C SER A 275 36.92 1.16 -0.58
N LYS A 276 35.97 0.63 -1.35
CA LYS A 276 36.19 0.18 -2.73
C LYS A 276 35.03 0.61 -3.62
N PRO A 277 35.30 1.07 -4.85
CA PRO A 277 34.21 1.32 -5.81
C PRO A 277 33.41 0.05 -6.09
N LEU A 278 32.08 0.19 -6.22
CA LEU A 278 31.18 -0.94 -6.50
C LEU A 278 31.63 -1.80 -7.70
N LYS A 279 32.15 -1.17 -8.76
CA LYS A 279 32.67 -1.86 -9.93
C LYS A 279 33.85 -2.83 -9.65
N LYS A 280 34.48 -2.73 -8.46
CA LYS A 280 35.58 -3.67 -8.05
C LYS A 280 35.07 -4.83 -7.19
N VAL A 281 33.85 -4.72 -6.66
CA VAL A 281 33.27 -5.72 -5.74
C VAL A 281 31.97 -6.33 -6.28
N CYS A 282 31.42 -5.75 -7.35
CA CYS A 282 30.21 -6.24 -8.00
C CYS A 282 30.46 -6.41 -9.51
N ASN A 283 29.86 -7.43 -10.09
CA ASN A 283 29.80 -7.60 -11.54
C ASN A 283 28.46 -7.09 -12.04
N LEU A 284 28.47 -6.16 -12.99
CA LEU A 284 27.27 -5.75 -13.69
C LEU A 284 26.89 -6.87 -14.67
N ARG A 285 25.62 -7.31 -14.60
CA ARG A 285 24.99 -8.13 -15.63
C ARG A 285 24.12 -7.22 -16.49
N ASP A 286 24.39 -7.18 -17.77
CA ASP A 286 23.68 -6.43 -18.79
C ASP A 286 23.15 -7.33 -19.91
N GLU A 287 23.00 -8.62 -19.62
CA GLU A 287 22.50 -9.62 -20.55
C GLU A 287 21.01 -9.36 -20.85
N ASN A 288 20.67 -9.22 -22.12
CA ASN A 288 19.28 -9.18 -22.55
C ASN A 288 18.67 -10.59 -22.51
N PHE A 289 17.45 -10.69 -22.03
CA PHE A 289 16.67 -11.91 -22.02
C PHE A 289 15.61 -11.85 -23.12
N GLU A 290 15.56 -12.85 -23.97
CA GLU A 290 14.50 -13.00 -24.98
C GLU A 290 13.48 -14.04 -24.48
N PRO A 291 12.26 -13.62 -24.11
CA PRO A 291 11.25 -14.54 -23.62
C PRO A 291 10.78 -15.48 -24.73
N LEU A 292 10.54 -16.74 -24.41
CA LEU A 292 9.91 -17.70 -25.31
C LEU A 292 8.40 -17.43 -25.37
N SER A 293 7.80 -17.55 -26.58
CA SER A 293 6.40 -17.18 -26.82
C SER A 293 5.37 -18.01 -26.04
N ASP A 294 5.74 -19.20 -25.61
CA ASP A 294 4.86 -20.18 -24.96
C ASP A 294 5.11 -20.32 -23.45
N GLU A 295 5.97 -19.49 -22.90
CA GLU A 295 6.29 -19.48 -21.45
C GLU A 295 5.82 -18.19 -20.78
N VAL A 296 5.45 -18.30 -19.50
CA VAL A 296 5.06 -17.16 -18.66
C VAL A 296 6.24 -16.81 -17.73
N TYR A 297 6.56 -15.54 -17.69
CA TYR A 297 7.68 -15.00 -16.90
C TYR A 297 7.19 -13.93 -15.93
N ASN A 298 7.72 -13.94 -14.70
CA ASN A 298 7.51 -12.84 -13.77
C ASN A 298 8.44 -11.67 -14.15
N TYR A 299 7.88 -10.58 -14.61
CA TYR A 299 8.62 -9.38 -14.96
C TYR A 299 8.70 -8.42 -13.77
N ILE A 300 9.93 -8.02 -13.39
CA ILE A 300 10.19 -7.09 -12.30
C ILE A 300 10.53 -5.73 -12.90
N GLU A 301 9.70 -4.73 -12.61
CA GLU A 301 9.89 -3.34 -13.01
C GLU A 301 10.50 -2.51 -11.86
N LEU A 302 10.92 -1.28 -12.16
CA LEU A 302 11.40 -0.34 -11.15
C LEU A 302 10.37 -0.11 -10.03
N SER A 303 9.09 -0.12 -10.36
CA SER A 303 7.98 0.01 -9.40
C SER A 303 7.88 -1.17 -8.42
N ASN A 304 8.48 -2.31 -8.75
CA ASN A 304 8.51 -3.50 -7.89
C ASN A 304 9.70 -3.51 -6.91
N ILE A 305 10.64 -2.58 -7.04
CA ILE A 305 11.81 -2.50 -6.16
C ILE A 305 11.55 -1.46 -5.08
N GLY A 306 11.40 -1.91 -3.84
CA GLY A 306 11.24 -1.05 -2.67
C GLY A 306 12.54 -0.35 -2.27
N LYS A 307 12.44 0.72 -1.49
CA LYS A 307 13.60 1.49 -1.00
C LYS A 307 14.54 0.66 -0.12
N SER A 308 14.02 -0.33 0.58
CA SER A 308 14.75 -1.27 1.44
C SER A 308 15.33 -2.46 0.68
N GLY A 309 15.21 -2.48 -0.66
CA GLY A 309 15.72 -3.58 -1.51
C GLY A 309 14.80 -4.80 -1.57
N ASP A 310 13.62 -4.73 -1.01
CA ASP A 310 12.58 -5.75 -1.14
C ASP A 310 11.93 -5.69 -2.53
N ILE A 311 11.51 -6.85 -3.02
CA ILE A 311 10.78 -6.97 -4.28
C ILE A 311 9.30 -7.11 -3.96
N THR A 312 8.49 -6.12 -4.37
CA THR A 312 7.06 -6.01 -4.06
C THR A 312 6.20 -6.37 -5.26
N GLY A 313 6.01 -7.66 -5.47
CA GLY A 313 5.22 -8.16 -6.59
C GLY A 313 6.03 -8.33 -7.88
N ALA A 314 5.36 -8.82 -8.91
CA ALA A 314 5.87 -8.93 -10.28
C ALA A 314 4.67 -8.82 -11.24
N THR A 315 4.90 -8.36 -12.46
CA THR A 315 3.92 -8.35 -13.55
C THR A 315 4.10 -9.61 -14.39
N GLU A 316 3.01 -10.33 -14.66
CA GLU A 316 3.02 -11.50 -15.55
C GLU A 316 2.97 -11.10 -17.02
#